data_3d3afd2c98f220322475231009bd8373
#
_entry.id   3d3afd2c98f220322475231009bd8373
#
_cell.length_a   1.000
_cell.length_b   1.000
_cell.length_c   1.000
_cell.angle_alpha   90.00
_cell.angle_beta   90.00
_cell.angle_gamma   90.00
#
_symmetry.space_group_name_H-M   'P 1'
#
loop_
_entity.id
_entity.type
_entity.pdbx_description
1 polymer ?
#
loop_
_entity_poly.entity_id
_entity_poly.type
_entity_poly.pdbx_seq_one_letter_code
_entity_poly.pdbx_strand_id
1 'polypeptide(L)'
;RDVAPSRGLGDVYKRQARTLEEYLGPVKFLPLAEEHESQVGRVNGLAWTAAGGEVLDTEAITIKGKGNLILTGQLGDVMKESAETAYTYIRSRAKELGLVENFYETLDTHIHLPEGAVPKDGPSAGITMATAMASAYTGRKVRGDTAMTGEITLTGEVLPIGGVKEKVLAASQFGIRQILLPEKNKRDMEEIPQSVRKKLEFIYVKNVDDVLAHALMK
;
A
#
# COMPACT_ATOMS: atom_id res chain seq x y z
N ARG A 1 21.76 13.57 -61.18
CA ARG A 1 22.45 13.27 -59.90
C ARG A 1 21.42 12.67 -58.97
N ASP A 2 21.40 11.37 -58.91
CA ASP A 2 20.55 10.61 -57.95
C ASP A 2 21.06 10.89 -56.57
N VAL A 3 20.25 11.58 -55.77
CA VAL A 3 20.49 11.70 -54.33
C VAL A 3 19.98 10.37 -53.73
N ALA A 4 20.94 9.55 -53.31
CA ALA A 4 20.61 8.34 -52.59
C ALA A 4 19.72 8.68 -51.37
N PRO A 5 18.54 8.01 -51.20
CA PRO A 5 17.70 8.27 -50.05
C PRO A 5 18.50 7.99 -48.76
N SER A 6 18.47 8.93 -47.83
CA SER A 6 19.15 8.79 -46.54
C SER A 6 18.67 7.52 -45.84
N ARG A 7 19.50 6.51 -45.80
CA ARG A 7 19.23 5.21 -45.14
C ARG A 7 18.96 5.31 -43.64
N GLY A 8 19.13 6.51 -43.04
CA GLY A 8 19.03 6.70 -41.59
C GLY A 8 17.62 6.95 -41.05
N LEU A 9 16.72 7.59 -41.80
CA LEU A 9 15.40 7.99 -41.30
C LEU A 9 14.36 6.86 -41.39
N GLY A 10 14.48 5.94 -42.34
CA GLY A 10 13.57 4.80 -42.48
C GLY A 10 13.66 3.79 -41.32
N ASP A 11 14.85 3.62 -40.76
CA ASP A 11 15.06 2.70 -39.63
C ASP A 11 14.60 3.28 -38.30
N VAL A 12 14.63 4.59 -38.13
CA VAL A 12 14.17 5.25 -36.89
C VAL A 12 12.65 5.09 -36.74
N TYR A 13 11.88 5.14 -37.80
CA TYR A 13 10.43 4.96 -37.77
C TYR A 13 9.98 3.51 -37.58
N LYS A 14 10.84 2.54 -37.82
CA LYS A 14 10.51 1.11 -37.62
C LYS A 14 10.77 0.63 -36.18
N ARG A 15 11.53 1.37 -35.40
CA ARG A 15 11.81 1.06 -33.98
C ARG A 15 10.68 1.60 -33.10
N GLN A 16 9.53 0.98 -33.23
CA GLN A 16 8.38 1.27 -32.36
C GLN A 16 8.48 0.46 -31.06
N ALA A 17 7.79 0.90 -30.00
CA ALA A 17 7.78 0.22 -28.71
C ALA A 17 7.50 -1.29 -28.82
N ARG A 18 6.65 -1.72 -29.78
CA ARG A 18 6.33 -3.12 -30.06
C ARG A 18 7.48 -3.96 -30.63
N THR A 19 8.54 -3.33 -31.14
CA THR A 19 9.72 -4.03 -31.70
C THR A 19 10.92 -3.94 -30.76
N LEU A 20 10.79 -3.28 -29.62
CA LEU A 20 11.90 -3.17 -28.65
C LEU A 20 12.33 -4.51 -28.08
N GLU A 21 11.43 -5.47 -27.97
CA GLU A 21 11.75 -6.81 -27.46
C GLU A 21 12.76 -7.57 -28.34
N GLU A 22 12.75 -7.32 -29.66
CA GLU A 22 13.71 -7.90 -30.60
C GLU A 22 15.16 -7.44 -30.33
N TYR A 23 15.32 -6.24 -29.77
CA TYR A 23 16.64 -5.63 -29.51
C TYR A 23 17.07 -5.69 -28.04
N LEU A 24 16.13 -5.60 -27.12
CA LEU A 24 16.37 -5.48 -25.67
C LEU A 24 16.05 -6.77 -24.91
N GLY A 25 15.49 -7.78 -25.62
CA GLY A 25 14.94 -8.98 -25.00
C GLY A 25 13.56 -8.74 -24.37
N PRO A 26 12.97 -9.74 -23.72
CA PRO A 26 11.64 -9.65 -23.15
C PRO A 26 11.53 -8.54 -22.11
N VAL A 27 10.35 -7.98 -21.97
CA VAL A 27 10.05 -6.95 -20.97
C VAL A 27 10.41 -7.48 -19.58
N LYS A 28 11.39 -6.85 -18.93
CA LYS A 28 11.85 -7.22 -17.58
C LYS A 28 10.94 -6.69 -16.47
N PHE A 29 10.25 -5.59 -16.73
CA PHE A 29 9.36 -4.94 -15.79
C PHE A 29 7.98 -4.87 -16.45
N LEU A 30 7.08 -5.73 -16.03
CA LEU A 30 5.69 -5.68 -16.46
C LEU A 30 5.03 -4.44 -15.84
N PRO A 31 4.12 -3.75 -16.57
CA PRO A 31 3.31 -2.72 -15.95
C PRO A 31 2.52 -3.33 -14.79
N LEU A 32 2.66 -2.77 -13.60
CA LEU A 32 2.00 -3.23 -12.36
C LEU A 32 0.49 -2.88 -12.31
N ALA A 33 -0.10 -2.47 -13.43
CA ALA A 33 -1.53 -2.21 -13.54
C ALA A 33 -2.30 -3.55 -13.58
N GLU A 34 -2.29 -4.27 -12.46
CA GLU A 34 -3.19 -5.40 -12.24
C GLU A 34 -4.56 -4.88 -11.81
N GLU A 35 -5.63 -5.59 -12.19
CA GLU A 35 -6.95 -5.36 -11.61
C GLU A 35 -6.85 -5.69 -10.11
N HIS A 36 -6.92 -4.66 -9.28
CA HIS A 36 -6.85 -4.80 -7.83
C HIS A 36 -8.16 -5.33 -7.29
N GLU A 37 -8.27 -6.65 -7.18
CA GLU A 37 -9.43 -7.28 -6.55
C GLU A 37 -9.52 -6.93 -5.06
N SER A 38 -10.73 -6.59 -4.63
CA SER A 38 -11.01 -6.40 -3.20
C SER A 38 -10.98 -7.75 -2.48
N GLN A 39 -10.09 -7.88 -1.50
CA GLN A 39 -9.85 -9.12 -0.77
C GLN A 39 -9.93 -8.90 0.75
N VAL A 40 -10.18 -9.98 1.49
CA VAL A 40 -10.09 -9.96 2.94
C VAL A 40 -8.63 -10.06 3.36
N GLY A 41 -8.21 -9.20 4.28
CA GLY A 41 -6.88 -9.22 4.86
C GLY A 41 -5.76 -8.68 3.96
N ARG A 42 -6.02 -8.25 2.73
CA ARG A 42 -5.01 -7.66 1.82
C ARG A 42 -5.22 -6.16 1.66
N VAL A 43 -4.15 -5.39 1.85
CA VAL A 43 -4.16 -3.93 1.81
C VAL A 43 -2.95 -3.40 1.05
N ASN A 44 -3.15 -2.42 0.18
CA ASN A 44 -2.06 -1.73 -0.49
C ASN A 44 -1.50 -0.63 0.43
N GLY A 45 -0.30 -0.82 0.94
CA GLY A 45 0.48 0.20 1.64
C GLY A 45 1.31 1.03 0.67
N LEU A 46 1.81 2.17 1.14
CA LEU A 46 2.71 3.01 0.36
C LEU A 46 4.03 3.20 1.12
N ALA A 47 5.13 2.85 0.47
CA ALA A 47 6.47 3.03 0.98
C ALA A 47 7.28 4.02 0.14
N TRP A 48 8.37 4.49 0.71
CA TRP A 48 9.38 5.29 0.05
C TRP A 48 10.75 4.69 0.27
N THR A 49 11.52 4.59 -0.79
CA THR A 49 12.90 4.09 -0.80
C THR A 49 13.81 5.07 -1.52
N ALA A 50 15.12 4.86 -1.46
CA ALA A 50 16.09 5.65 -2.23
C ALA A 50 15.86 5.57 -3.75
N ALA A 51 15.19 4.52 -4.23
CA ALA A 51 14.82 4.34 -5.64
C ALA A 51 13.50 5.02 -6.04
N GLY A 52 12.72 5.52 -5.06
CA GLY A 52 11.42 6.16 -5.28
C GLY A 52 10.32 5.59 -4.42
N GLY A 53 9.07 5.87 -4.78
CA GLY A 53 7.90 5.31 -4.10
C GLY A 53 7.58 3.90 -4.58
N GLU A 54 6.92 3.14 -3.73
CA GLU A 54 6.54 1.74 -3.96
C GLU A 54 5.18 1.46 -3.33
N VAL A 55 4.41 0.56 -3.95
CA VAL A 55 3.19 0.00 -3.35
C VAL A 55 3.56 -1.32 -2.68
N LEU A 56 3.33 -1.42 -1.39
CA LEU A 56 3.61 -2.61 -0.58
C LEU A 56 2.31 -3.35 -0.28
N ASP A 57 2.20 -4.55 -0.77
CA ASP A 57 1.16 -5.46 -0.31
C ASP A 57 1.36 -5.77 1.18
N THR A 58 0.28 -5.68 1.93
CA THR A 58 0.24 -6.09 3.34
C THR A 58 -0.88 -7.09 3.51
N GLU A 59 -0.54 -8.28 3.93
CA GLU A 59 -1.46 -9.38 4.12
C GLU A 59 -1.62 -9.70 5.60
N ALA A 60 -2.84 -9.96 6.04
CA ALA A 60 -3.14 -10.46 7.38
C ALA A 60 -4.11 -11.62 7.31
N ILE A 61 -3.80 -12.67 8.04
CA ILE A 61 -4.70 -13.80 8.26
C ILE A 61 -4.83 -14.10 9.74
N THR A 62 -5.93 -14.74 10.10
CA THR A 62 -6.17 -15.25 11.45
C THR A 62 -6.28 -16.77 11.41
N ILE A 63 -5.66 -17.43 12.38
CA ILE A 63 -5.71 -18.88 12.54
C ILE A 63 -6.02 -19.22 14.00
N LYS A 64 -6.56 -20.41 14.27
CA LYS A 64 -6.72 -20.87 15.65
C LYS A 64 -5.39 -20.91 16.35
N GLY A 65 -5.30 -20.29 17.53
CA GLY A 65 -4.06 -20.17 18.25
C GLY A 65 -4.25 -19.76 19.71
N LYS A 66 -3.28 -18.99 20.23
CA LYS A 66 -3.21 -18.57 21.65
C LYS A 66 -2.98 -17.07 21.79
N GLY A 67 -3.26 -16.27 20.77
CA GLY A 67 -3.09 -14.83 20.80
C GLY A 67 -1.73 -14.32 20.32
N ASN A 68 -0.98 -15.13 19.59
CA ASN A 68 0.32 -14.71 19.08
C ASN A 68 0.17 -13.76 17.88
N LEU A 69 1.02 -12.73 17.84
CA LEU A 69 1.25 -11.92 16.66
C LEU A 69 2.50 -12.42 15.94
N ILE A 70 2.33 -12.89 14.72
CA ILE A 70 3.41 -13.41 13.87
C ILE A 70 3.68 -12.39 12.76
N LEU A 71 4.93 -11.98 12.62
CA LEU A 71 5.35 -10.97 11.65
C LEU A 71 6.40 -11.56 10.71
N THR A 72 6.16 -11.47 9.40
CA THR A 72 7.11 -11.93 8.37
C THR A 72 7.24 -10.91 7.24
N GLY A 73 8.33 -10.97 6.45
CA GLY A 73 8.59 -10.06 5.33
C GLY A 73 9.82 -9.17 5.55
N GLN A 74 10.79 -9.58 6.40
CA GLN A 74 12.01 -8.83 6.68
C GLN A 74 11.74 -7.44 7.29
N LEU A 75 10.83 -7.39 8.28
CA LEU A 75 10.46 -6.15 8.95
C LEU A 75 11.56 -5.71 9.91
N GLY A 76 11.97 -4.44 9.82
CA GLY A 76 12.82 -3.80 10.81
C GLY A 76 12.09 -3.55 12.12
N ASP A 77 12.83 -3.07 13.12
CA ASP A 77 12.30 -2.98 14.48
C ASP A 77 11.22 -1.91 14.62
N VAL A 78 11.34 -0.76 13.93
CA VAL A 78 10.32 0.29 13.94
C VAL A 78 9.01 -0.20 13.32
N MET A 79 9.08 -0.98 12.25
CA MET A 79 7.88 -1.54 11.61
C MET A 79 7.22 -2.62 12.48
N LYS A 80 8.00 -3.42 13.22
CA LYS A 80 7.47 -4.38 14.21
C LYS A 80 6.73 -3.69 15.34
N GLU A 81 7.31 -2.63 15.93
CA GLU A 81 6.64 -1.81 16.94
C GLU A 81 5.33 -1.19 16.41
N SER A 82 5.34 -0.74 15.15
CA SER A 82 4.14 -0.23 14.49
C SER A 82 3.06 -1.32 14.34
N ALA A 83 3.45 -2.56 14.03
CA ALA A 83 2.53 -3.70 13.96
C ALA A 83 1.94 -4.05 15.33
N GLU A 84 2.75 -4.04 16.39
CA GLU A 84 2.31 -4.28 17.76
C GLU A 84 1.35 -3.18 18.25
N THR A 85 1.63 -1.91 17.90
CA THR A 85 0.75 -0.77 18.18
C THR A 85 -0.59 -0.94 17.47
N ALA A 86 -0.57 -1.29 16.20
CA ALA A 86 -1.77 -1.54 15.41
C ALA A 86 -2.58 -2.73 15.98
N TYR A 87 -1.92 -3.82 16.35
CA TYR A 87 -2.55 -4.99 16.97
C TYR A 87 -3.23 -4.63 18.30
N THR A 88 -2.53 -3.88 19.15
CA THR A 88 -3.07 -3.42 20.44
C THR A 88 -4.30 -2.52 20.23
N TYR A 89 -4.23 -1.59 19.27
CA TYR A 89 -5.37 -0.73 18.94
C TYR A 89 -6.58 -1.56 18.47
N ILE A 90 -6.41 -2.48 17.53
CA ILE A 90 -7.52 -3.31 17.03
C ILE A 90 -8.15 -4.14 18.15
N ARG A 91 -7.35 -4.69 19.08
CA ARG A 91 -7.86 -5.39 20.26
C ARG A 91 -8.71 -4.49 21.13
N SER A 92 -8.29 -3.25 21.34
CA SER A 92 -9.05 -2.28 22.15
C SER A 92 -10.38 -1.87 21.52
N ARG A 93 -10.53 -2.09 20.19
CA ARG A 93 -11.73 -1.75 19.42
C ARG A 93 -12.62 -2.96 19.08
N ALA A 94 -12.43 -4.08 19.78
CA ALA A 94 -13.16 -5.32 19.52
C ALA A 94 -14.69 -5.13 19.43
N LYS A 95 -15.26 -4.42 20.39
CA LYS A 95 -16.71 -4.15 20.47
C LYS A 95 -17.21 -3.37 19.26
N GLU A 96 -16.53 -2.32 18.86
CA GLU A 96 -16.88 -1.43 17.74
C GLU A 96 -16.74 -2.17 16.40
N LEU A 97 -15.82 -3.13 16.33
CA LEU A 97 -15.64 -4.01 15.17
C LEU A 97 -16.62 -5.17 15.15
N GLY A 98 -17.46 -5.33 16.18
CA GLY A 98 -18.41 -6.45 16.29
C GLY A 98 -17.72 -7.78 16.57
N LEU A 99 -16.53 -7.78 17.17
CA LEU A 99 -15.77 -8.97 17.53
C LEU A 99 -16.13 -9.43 18.95
N VAL A 100 -15.91 -10.72 19.22
CA VAL A 100 -16.01 -11.25 20.59
C VAL A 100 -14.93 -10.63 21.46
N GLU A 101 -15.24 -10.29 22.71
CA GLU A 101 -14.34 -9.52 23.60
C GLU A 101 -12.93 -10.12 23.72
N ASN A 102 -12.82 -11.42 23.80
CA ASN A 102 -11.53 -12.13 23.93
C ASN A 102 -11.11 -12.87 22.64
N PHE A 103 -11.50 -12.37 21.47
CA PHE A 103 -11.21 -13.03 20.19
C PHE A 103 -9.70 -13.37 20.02
N TYR A 104 -8.84 -12.52 20.54
CA TYR A 104 -7.39 -12.66 20.46
C TYR A 104 -6.82 -13.81 21.30
N GLU A 105 -7.55 -14.33 22.31
CA GLU A 105 -7.08 -15.45 23.13
C GLU A 105 -7.13 -16.80 22.39
N THR A 106 -7.92 -16.87 21.33
CA THR A 106 -8.17 -18.09 20.55
C THR A 106 -7.67 -18.02 19.11
N LEU A 107 -7.16 -16.87 18.70
CA LEU A 107 -6.68 -16.62 17.35
C LEU A 107 -5.24 -16.08 17.36
N ASP A 108 -4.35 -16.74 16.64
CA ASP A 108 -3.07 -16.13 16.24
C ASP A 108 -3.31 -15.26 15.01
N THR A 109 -2.59 -14.15 14.94
CA THR A 109 -2.63 -13.22 13.83
C THR A 109 -1.30 -13.23 13.11
N HIS A 110 -1.31 -13.49 11.81
CA HIS A 110 -0.09 -13.44 11.00
C HIS A 110 -0.18 -12.28 10.01
N ILE A 111 0.78 -11.36 10.11
CA ILE A 111 0.97 -10.27 9.13
C ILE A 111 2.18 -10.62 8.29
N HIS A 112 2.02 -10.53 6.98
CA HIS A 112 3.06 -10.75 6.00
C HIS A 112 3.15 -9.58 5.04
N LEU A 113 4.37 -9.07 4.83
CA LEU A 113 4.68 -8.15 3.75
C LEU A 113 5.53 -8.90 2.72
N PRO A 114 4.97 -9.23 1.54
CA PRO A 114 5.69 -9.91 0.47
C PRO A 114 6.99 -9.21 0.06
N GLU A 115 7.76 -9.84 -0.85
CA GLU A 115 9.10 -9.37 -1.27
C GLU A 115 10.15 -9.42 -0.15
N GLY A 116 10.25 -10.57 0.50
CA GLY A 116 11.15 -10.80 1.62
C GLY A 116 12.65 -10.65 1.32
N ALA A 117 13.05 -10.42 0.08
CA ALA A 117 14.44 -10.10 -0.28
C ALA A 117 14.82 -8.64 0.02
N VAL A 118 13.83 -7.76 0.22
CA VAL A 118 14.05 -6.34 0.49
C VAL A 118 13.67 -6.04 1.95
N PRO A 119 14.62 -5.60 2.80
CA PRO A 119 14.31 -5.17 4.15
C PRO A 119 13.37 -3.95 4.14
N LYS A 120 12.36 -4.00 5.01
CA LYS A 120 11.34 -2.94 5.14
C LYS A 120 11.35 -2.41 6.56
N ASP A 121 11.41 -1.09 6.72
CA ASP A 121 11.34 -0.48 8.04
C ASP A 121 10.62 0.88 7.99
N GLY A 122 10.14 1.32 9.15
CA GLY A 122 9.49 2.60 9.33
C GLY A 122 8.05 2.50 9.87
N PRO A 123 7.53 3.60 10.47
CA PRO A 123 6.23 3.60 11.14
C PRO A 123 5.04 3.81 10.20
N SER A 124 5.28 4.21 8.94
CA SER A 124 4.22 4.67 8.02
C SER A 124 3.26 3.60 7.51
N ALA A 125 3.50 2.31 7.83
CA ALA A 125 2.62 1.18 7.52
C ALA A 125 1.58 0.90 8.64
N GLY A 126 1.53 1.69 9.70
CA GLY A 126 0.67 1.43 10.85
C GLY A 126 -0.81 1.30 10.51
N ILE A 127 -1.37 2.26 9.76
CA ILE A 127 -2.78 2.19 9.33
C ILE A 127 -3.04 1.04 8.35
N THR A 128 -2.05 0.67 7.54
CA THR A 128 -2.13 -0.44 6.59
C THR A 128 -2.27 -1.77 7.33
N MET A 129 -1.40 -2.00 8.32
CA MET A 129 -1.43 -3.21 9.16
C MET A 129 -2.69 -3.27 10.01
N ALA A 130 -3.14 -2.14 10.59
CA ALA A 130 -4.39 -2.08 11.34
C ALA A 130 -5.60 -2.44 10.46
N THR A 131 -5.64 -1.93 9.23
CA THR A 131 -6.71 -2.22 8.27
C THR A 131 -6.70 -3.68 7.83
N ALA A 132 -5.52 -4.26 7.56
CA ALA A 132 -5.39 -5.67 7.20
C ALA A 132 -5.89 -6.58 8.33
N MET A 133 -5.52 -6.31 9.58
CA MET A 133 -6.00 -7.03 10.75
C MET A 133 -7.51 -6.89 10.95
N ALA A 134 -8.05 -5.65 10.90
CA ALA A 134 -9.49 -5.40 11.04
C ALA A 134 -10.27 -6.16 9.96
N SER A 135 -9.78 -6.17 8.73
CA SER A 135 -10.36 -6.94 7.63
C SER A 135 -10.34 -8.44 7.92
N ALA A 136 -9.19 -8.99 8.33
CA ALA A 136 -9.03 -10.41 8.64
C ALA A 136 -9.96 -10.87 9.78
N TYR A 137 -10.12 -10.06 10.83
CA TYR A 137 -10.99 -10.40 11.96
C TYR A 137 -12.49 -10.27 11.62
N THR A 138 -12.87 -9.29 10.83
CA THR A 138 -14.29 -9.02 10.52
C THR A 138 -14.78 -9.76 9.27
N GLY A 139 -13.87 -10.34 8.47
CA GLY A 139 -14.20 -10.96 7.19
C GLY A 139 -14.61 -9.94 6.11
N ARG A 140 -14.49 -8.64 6.38
CA ARG A 140 -14.83 -7.57 5.43
C ARG A 140 -13.70 -7.36 4.44
N LYS A 141 -14.03 -7.32 3.15
CA LYS A 141 -13.03 -7.04 2.10
C LYS A 141 -12.49 -5.63 2.19
N VAL A 142 -11.22 -5.46 1.90
CA VAL A 142 -10.60 -4.15 1.67
C VAL A 142 -10.74 -3.78 0.20
N ARG A 143 -11.00 -2.52 -0.10
CA ARG A 143 -11.08 -2.02 -1.47
C ARG A 143 -9.72 -2.18 -2.18
N GLY A 144 -9.69 -2.93 -3.26
CA GLY A 144 -8.46 -3.20 -4.02
C GLY A 144 -7.88 -1.96 -4.72
N ASP A 145 -8.74 -1.00 -5.11
CA ASP A 145 -8.37 0.25 -5.77
C ASP A 145 -7.90 1.36 -4.79
N THR A 146 -7.75 1.01 -3.51
CA THR A 146 -7.36 1.95 -2.43
C THR A 146 -5.97 1.60 -1.91
N ALA A 147 -5.14 2.62 -1.73
CA ALA A 147 -3.86 2.52 -1.02
C ALA A 147 -3.83 3.48 0.18
N MET A 148 -2.96 3.22 1.13
CA MET A 148 -2.89 4.02 2.33
C MET A 148 -1.48 4.11 2.91
N THR A 149 -1.23 5.16 3.68
CA THR A 149 -0.01 5.32 4.47
C THR A 149 -0.28 6.24 5.65
N GLY A 150 0.26 5.92 6.81
CA GLY A 150 0.10 6.69 8.03
C GLY A 150 0.67 5.94 9.23
N GLU A 151 1.28 6.66 10.14
CA GLU A 151 1.69 6.14 11.43
C GLU A 151 0.49 6.12 12.37
N ILE A 152 0.42 5.13 13.25
CA ILE A 152 -0.67 4.95 14.21
C ILE A 152 -0.15 5.13 15.65
N THR A 153 -0.97 5.76 16.49
CA THR A 153 -0.77 5.76 17.95
C THR A 153 -1.65 4.71 18.63
N LEU A 154 -1.35 4.39 19.89
CA LEU A 154 -2.17 3.48 20.71
C LEU A 154 -3.62 3.97 20.91
N THR A 155 -3.85 5.28 20.78
CA THR A 155 -5.19 5.89 20.87
C THR A 155 -5.90 5.95 19.51
N GLY A 156 -5.23 5.51 18.44
CA GLY A 156 -5.78 5.48 17.10
C GLY A 156 -5.65 6.79 16.32
N GLU A 157 -4.88 7.79 16.80
CA GLU A 157 -4.57 8.97 16.00
C GLU A 157 -3.67 8.56 14.83
N VAL A 158 -3.91 9.15 13.65
CA VAL A 158 -3.07 8.96 12.48
C VAL A 158 -2.10 10.13 12.35
N LEU A 159 -0.81 9.82 12.49
CA LEU A 159 0.26 10.81 12.44
C LEU A 159 0.80 11.01 11.03
N PRO A 160 1.36 12.21 10.72
CA PRO A 160 1.91 12.52 9.41
C PRO A 160 3.17 11.70 9.10
N ILE A 161 3.40 11.48 7.82
CA ILE A 161 4.52 10.67 7.30
C ILE A 161 5.33 11.45 6.27
N GLY A 162 6.52 10.95 5.97
CA GLY A 162 7.39 11.48 4.91
C GLY A 162 7.20 10.80 3.56
N GLY A 163 7.80 11.39 2.51
CA GLY A 163 7.82 10.82 1.17
C GLY A 163 6.46 10.80 0.48
N VAL A 164 5.57 11.74 0.79
CA VAL A 164 4.20 11.79 0.25
C VAL A 164 4.20 11.84 -1.26
N LYS A 165 5.07 12.66 -1.86
CA LYS A 165 5.16 12.81 -3.32
C LYS A 165 5.50 11.48 -4.00
N GLU A 166 6.55 10.81 -3.54
CA GLU A 166 7.02 9.55 -4.10
C GLU A 166 5.96 8.46 -3.96
N LYS A 167 5.33 8.37 -2.79
CA LYS A 167 4.25 7.44 -2.49
C LYS A 167 3.04 7.64 -3.41
N VAL A 168 2.62 8.88 -3.62
CA VAL A 168 1.48 9.21 -4.50
C VAL A 168 1.81 8.93 -5.97
N LEU A 169 3.04 9.20 -6.40
CA LEU A 169 3.48 8.86 -7.76
C LEU A 169 3.45 7.35 -7.99
N ALA A 170 3.95 6.56 -7.05
CA ALA A 170 3.90 5.10 -7.13
C ALA A 170 2.46 4.58 -7.17
N ALA A 171 1.58 5.06 -6.30
CA ALA A 171 0.16 4.70 -6.30
C ALA A 171 -0.51 4.99 -7.65
N SER A 172 -0.22 6.15 -8.26
CA SER A 172 -0.75 6.51 -9.58
C SER A 172 -0.24 5.58 -10.70
N GLN A 173 1.02 5.15 -10.63
CA GLN A 173 1.61 4.23 -11.61
C GLN A 173 1.06 2.81 -11.45
N PHE A 174 0.75 2.41 -10.22
CA PHE A 174 0.19 1.10 -9.87
C PHE A 174 -1.31 0.98 -10.19
N GLY A 175 -1.97 2.04 -10.66
CA GLY A 175 -3.39 2.03 -11.02
C GLY A 175 -4.35 2.24 -9.85
N ILE A 176 -3.85 2.64 -8.67
CA ILE A 176 -4.67 3.03 -7.52
C ILE A 176 -5.55 4.22 -7.90
N ARG A 177 -6.77 4.23 -7.38
CA ARG A 177 -7.75 5.32 -7.60
C ARG A 177 -7.94 6.19 -6.38
N GLN A 178 -7.82 5.61 -5.19
CA GLN A 178 -8.07 6.28 -3.92
C GLN A 178 -6.86 6.15 -3.00
N ILE A 179 -6.47 7.23 -2.34
CA ILE A 179 -5.36 7.23 -1.37
C ILE A 179 -5.85 7.81 -0.05
N LEU A 180 -5.68 7.06 1.04
CA LEU A 180 -5.88 7.53 2.40
C LEU A 180 -4.56 8.07 2.95
N LEU A 181 -4.58 9.34 3.35
CA LEU A 181 -3.42 10.07 3.88
C LEU A 181 -3.74 10.73 5.21
N PRO A 182 -2.77 10.88 6.11
CA PRO A 182 -2.96 11.68 7.31
C PRO A 182 -3.36 13.12 6.97
N GLU A 183 -4.33 13.68 7.69
CA GLU A 183 -4.81 15.06 7.43
C GLU A 183 -3.67 16.08 7.45
N LYS A 184 -2.69 15.90 8.33
CA LYS A 184 -1.53 16.80 8.47
C LYS A 184 -0.61 16.79 7.24
N ASN A 185 -0.69 15.77 6.37
CA ASN A 185 0.02 15.72 5.09
C ASN A 185 -0.69 16.45 3.94
N LYS A 186 -1.84 17.07 4.17
CA LYS A 186 -2.54 17.87 3.16
C LYS A 186 -1.66 18.99 2.58
N ARG A 187 -0.74 19.53 3.37
CA ARG A 187 0.24 20.54 2.94
C ARG A 187 1.21 20.03 1.86
N ASP A 188 1.54 18.74 1.89
CA ASP A 188 2.54 18.16 0.99
C ASP A 188 1.97 17.94 -0.43
N MET A 189 0.66 18.15 -0.60
CA MET A 189 -0.02 18.02 -1.88
C MET A 189 0.42 19.03 -2.93
N GLU A 190 0.99 20.15 -2.52
CA GLU A 190 1.52 21.19 -3.43
C GLU A 190 2.69 20.67 -4.26
N GLU A 191 3.47 19.71 -3.72
CA GLU A 191 4.61 19.11 -4.41
C GLU A 191 4.20 18.08 -5.49
N ILE A 192 2.94 17.67 -5.51
CA ILE A 192 2.45 16.64 -6.42
C ILE A 192 1.97 17.29 -7.74
N PRO A 193 2.44 16.80 -8.91
CA PRO A 193 2.01 17.31 -10.20
C PRO A 193 0.49 17.29 -10.37
N GLN A 194 -0.08 18.36 -10.94
CA GLN A 194 -1.52 18.48 -11.15
C GLN A 194 -2.11 17.33 -11.99
N SER A 195 -1.35 16.81 -12.97
CA SER A 195 -1.75 15.69 -13.82
C SER A 195 -1.97 14.40 -13.03
N VAL A 196 -1.23 14.21 -11.94
CA VAL A 196 -1.37 13.06 -11.02
C VAL A 196 -2.52 13.31 -10.06
N ARG A 197 -2.57 14.51 -9.44
CA ARG A 197 -3.65 14.88 -8.51
C ARG A 197 -5.06 14.72 -9.10
N LYS A 198 -5.24 14.99 -10.39
CA LYS A 198 -6.54 14.88 -11.07
C LYS A 198 -6.98 13.42 -11.32
N LYS A 199 -6.08 12.46 -11.21
CA LYS A 199 -6.36 11.04 -11.46
C LYS A 199 -6.72 10.26 -10.20
N LEU A 200 -6.44 10.83 -9.04
CA LEU A 200 -6.54 10.19 -7.74
C LEU A 200 -7.55 10.91 -6.85
N GLU A 201 -8.30 10.15 -6.09
CA GLU A 201 -9.10 10.63 -4.98
C GLU A 201 -8.27 10.60 -3.69
N PHE A 202 -8.22 11.70 -2.97
CA PHE A 202 -7.49 11.81 -1.70
C PHE A 202 -8.45 11.91 -0.54
N ILE A 203 -8.35 10.97 0.39
CA ILE A 203 -9.11 10.97 1.64
C ILE A 203 -8.14 11.26 2.77
N TYR A 204 -8.42 12.35 3.48
CA TYR A 204 -7.62 12.78 4.63
C TYR A 204 -8.23 12.26 5.91
N VAL A 205 -7.44 11.48 6.66
CA VAL A 205 -7.88 10.79 7.87
C VAL A 205 -7.18 11.33 9.11
N LYS A 206 -7.89 11.37 10.24
CA LYS A 206 -7.37 11.78 11.54
C LYS A 206 -7.13 10.61 12.48
N ASN A 207 -7.94 9.58 12.33
CA ASN A 207 -7.93 8.40 13.19
C ASN A 207 -8.14 7.12 12.37
N VAL A 208 -7.87 5.99 12.98
CA VAL A 208 -7.99 4.68 12.33
C VAL A 208 -9.45 4.34 12.00
N ASP A 209 -10.43 4.81 12.79
CA ASP A 209 -11.83 4.55 12.50
C ASP A 209 -12.24 5.20 11.16
N ASP A 210 -11.71 6.40 10.85
CA ASP A 210 -11.89 7.03 9.53
C ASP A 210 -11.29 6.16 8.43
N VAL A 211 -10.08 5.60 8.67
CA VAL A 211 -9.43 4.70 7.70
C VAL A 211 -10.30 3.48 7.42
N LEU A 212 -10.76 2.80 8.47
CA LEU A 212 -11.57 1.58 8.34
C LEU A 212 -12.91 1.86 7.65
N ALA A 213 -13.54 3.02 7.93
CA ALA A 213 -14.80 3.41 7.30
C ALA A 213 -14.69 3.59 5.79
N HIS A 214 -13.53 4.04 5.28
CA HIS A 214 -13.29 4.25 3.85
C HIS A 214 -12.68 3.03 3.15
N ALA A 215 -11.86 2.26 3.84
CA ALA A 215 -11.13 1.14 3.27
C ALA A 215 -11.95 -0.17 3.23
N LEU A 216 -12.74 -0.45 4.28
CA LEU A 216 -13.51 -1.70 4.39
C LEU A 216 -14.85 -1.60 3.68
N MET A 217 -15.12 -2.59 2.86
CA MET A 217 -16.43 -2.74 2.21
C MET A 217 -17.50 -3.13 3.24
N LYS A 218 -18.75 -2.77 2.95
CA LYS A 218 -19.90 -3.13 3.80
C LYS A 218 -20.21 -4.63 3.74
#